data_7a595eec68545187d7f257ec1bbe32f0
#
_entry.id   7a595eec68545187d7f257ec1bbe32f0
#
_cell.length_a   1.000
_cell.length_b   1.000
_cell.length_c   1.000
_cell.angle_alpha   90.00
_cell.angle_beta   90.00
_cell.angle_gamma   90.00
#
_symmetry.space_group_name_H-M   'P 1'
#
loop_
_entity.id
_entity.type
_entity.pdbx_description
1 polymer ?
#
loop_
_entity_poly.entity_id
_entity_poly.type
_entity_poly.pdbx_seq_one_letter_code
_entity_poly.pdbx_strand_id
1 'polypeptide(L)'
;MELERIGQSARGRVVAVFRWGVFLDLGLSRPGLIDALYIDDGDVYVEDQIVEVVLDSFDDQKDKFIARPPSQTPLTERLRKKGFSE
;
A
#
# COMPACT_ATOMS: atom_id res chain seq x y z
N MET A 1 14.33 8.17 9.34
CA MET A 1 13.17 7.73 8.57
C MET A 1 12.46 6.65 9.36
N GLU A 2 11.15 6.51 9.19
CA GLU A 2 10.33 5.72 10.11
C GLU A 2 10.24 4.24 9.72
N LEU A 3 11.36 3.61 9.44
CA LEU A 3 11.38 2.20 9.03
C LEU A 3 10.89 1.26 10.13
N GLU A 4 10.97 1.68 11.38
CA GLU A 4 10.45 0.88 12.48
C GLU A 4 8.92 0.75 12.43
N ARG A 5 8.26 1.56 11.59
CA ARG A 5 6.81 1.47 11.40
C ARG A 5 6.39 0.33 10.46
N ILE A 6 7.36 -0.29 9.79
CA ILE A 6 7.06 -1.42 8.91
C ILE A 6 6.38 -2.52 9.72
N GLY A 7 5.27 -3.04 9.19
CA GLY A 7 4.45 -4.05 9.87
C GLY A 7 3.34 -3.48 10.71
N GLN A 8 3.33 -2.17 10.93
CA GLN A 8 2.31 -1.53 11.75
C GLN A 8 1.19 -0.96 10.90
N SER A 9 0.04 -0.76 11.54
CA SER A 9 -1.09 -0.09 10.90
C SER A 9 -0.80 1.41 10.81
N ALA A 10 -1.32 2.02 9.78
CA ALA A 10 -1.25 3.47 9.60
C ALA A 10 -2.52 3.94 8.93
N ARG A 11 -2.78 5.23 9.05
CA ARG A 11 -3.91 5.86 8.38
C ARG A 11 -3.38 6.85 7.38
N GLY A 12 -3.87 6.77 6.15
CA GLY A 12 -3.43 7.65 5.09
C GLY A 12 -4.59 8.35 4.41
N ARG A 13 -4.27 9.49 3.79
CA ARG A 13 -5.23 10.21 2.95
C ARG A 13 -4.83 9.99 1.49
N VAL A 14 -5.80 9.62 0.67
CA VAL A 14 -5.55 9.40 -0.75
C VAL A 14 -5.26 10.74 -1.41
N VAL A 15 -4.09 10.86 -2.04
CA VAL A 15 -3.70 12.10 -2.73
C VAL A 15 -3.77 11.96 -4.24
N ALA A 16 -3.66 10.73 -4.78
CA ALA A 16 -3.78 10.51 -6.22
C ALA A 16 -4.12 9.05 -6.46
N VAL A 17 -4.93 8.80 -7.48
CA VAL A 17 -5.32 7.45 -7.89
C VAL A 17 -4.88 7.25 -9.32
N PHE A 18 -4.04 6.25 -9.52
CA PHE A 18 -3.54 5.90 -10.84
C PHE A 18 -3.87 4.44 -11.15
N ARG A 19 -3.77 4.07 -12.42
CA ARG A 19 -4.02 2.70 -12.85
C ARG A 19 -3.08 1.71 -12.15
N TRP A 20 -1.87 2.15 -11.81
CA TRP A 20 -0.82 1.28 -11.26
C TRP A 20 -0.68 1.42 -9.74
N GLY A 21 -1.51 2.23 -9.10
CA GLY A 21 -1.48 2.32 -7.65
C GLY A 21 -2.14 3.58 -7.12
N VAL A 22 -2.23 3.64 -5.79
CA VAL A 22 -2.87 4.74 -5.08
C VAL A 22 -1.82 5.38 -4.16
N PHE A 23 -1.60 6.66 -4.33
CA PHE A 23 -0.65 7.42 -3.50
C PHE A 23 -1.34 7.92 -2.25
N LEU A 24 -0.65 7.82 -1.14
CA LEU A 24 -1.17 8.19 0.17
C LEU A 24 -0.27 9.19 0.86
N ASP A 25 -0.88 10.14 1.55
CA ASP A 25 -0.20 10.97 2.54
C ASP A 25 -0.37 10.26 3.88
N LEU A 26 0.73 9.74 4.40
CA LEU A 26 0.72 8.98 5.67
C LEU A 26 1.05 9.86 6.87
N GLY A 27 1.38 11.13 6.64
CA GLY A 27 1.88 11.98 7.72
C GLY A 27 3.29 11.62 8.16
N LEU A 28 3.99 10.84 7.38
CA LEU A 28 5.37 10.43 7.65
C LEU A 28 6.32 11.18 6.73
N SER A 29 7.62 10.94 6.87
CA SER A 29 8.63 11.64 6.08
C SER A 29 8.60 11.26 4.61
N ARG A 30 7.98 10.13 4.26
CA ARG A 30 7.84 9.67 2.88
C ARG A 30 6.40 9.28 2.62
N PRO A 31 5.94 9.40 1.38
CA PRO A 31 4.56 9.02 1.04
C PRO A 31 4.38 7.53 1.04
N GLY A 32 3.12 7.10 0.95
CA GLY A 32 2.74 5.71 0.81
C GLY A 32 2.23 5.41 -0.58
N LEU A 33 2.28 4.15 -0.95
CA LEU A 33 1.76 3.65 -2.21
C LEU A 33 1.06 2.33 -1.95
N ILE A 34 -0.21 2.24 -2.34
CA ILE A 34 -0.88 0.96 -2.46
C ILE A 34 -0.67 0.52 -3.90
N ASP A 35 0.18 -0.49 -4.09
CA ASP A 35 0.47 -1.01 -5.42
C ASP A 35 -0.79 -1.63 -6.02
N ALA A 36 -0.94 -1.55 -7.33
CA ALA A 36 -2.09 -2.12 -8.03
C ALA A 36 -2.26 -3.62 -7.75
N LEU A 37 -1.20 -4.32 -7.39
CA LEU A 37 -1.27 -5.73 -7.02
C LEU A 37 -2.12 -5.96 -5.77
N TYR A 38 -2.33 -4.95 -4.95
CA TYR A 38 -3.18 -5.05 -3.76
C TYR A 38 -4.60 -4.55 -4.01
N ILE A 39 -4.90 -4.10 -5.22
CA ILE A 39 -6.20 -3.52 -5.55
C ILE A 39 -6.96 -4.54 -6.40
N ASP A 40 -8.11 -4.97 -5.90
CA ASP A 40 -8.95 -5.94 -6.58
C ASP A 40 -10.05 -5.22 -7.36
N ASP A 41 -10.65 -5.94 -8.30
CA ASP A 41 -11.82 -5.43 -9.03
C ASP A 41 -12.92 -5.09 -8.02
N GLY A 42 -13.46 -3.93 -8.12
CA GLY A 42 -14.47 -3.46 -7.18
C GLY A 42 -13.93 -2.61 -6.05
N ASP A 43 -12.62 -2.62 -5.80
CA ASP A 43 -12.03 -1.67 -4.87
C ASP A 43 -12.06 -0.29 -5.51
N VAL A 44 -12.58 0.69 -4.76
CA VAL A 44 -12.68 2.06 -5.24
C VAL A 44 -11.96 2.98 -4.28
N TYR A 45 -11.03 3.75 -4.80
CA TYR A 45 -10.32 4.78 -4.03
C TYR A 45 -10.57 6.13 -4.69
N VAL A 46 -10.83 7.13 -3.86
CA VAL A 46 -11.05 8.50 -4.37
C VAL A 46 -10.15 9.46 -3.60
N GLU A 47 -9.81 10.57 -4.24
CA GLU A 47 -8.98 11.59 -3.60
C GLU A 47 -9.64 12.07 -2.31
N ASP A 48 -8.79 12.35 -1.34
CA ASP A 48 -9.15 12.83 0.01
C ASP A 48 -9.79 11.76 0.90
N GLN A 49 -10.01 10.56 0.40
CA GLN A 49 -10.51 9.46 1.23
C GLN A 49 -9.46 9.10 2.30
N ILE A 50 -9.93 8.85 3.51
CA ILE A 50 -9.05 8.35 4.58
C ILE A 50 -9.14 6.84 4.60
N VAL A 51 -7.99 6.19 4.55
CA VAL A 51 -7.92 4.72 4.51
C VAL A 51 -6.98 4.22 5.58
N GLU A 52 -7.25 3.01 6.09
CA GLU A 52 -6.34 2.34 6.99
C GLU A 52 -5.55 1.31 6.19
N VAL A 53 -4.27 1.24 6.47
CA VAL A 53 -3.35 0.35 5.75
C VAL A 53 -2.37 -0.27 6.74
N VAL A 54 -1.67 -1.29 6.28
CA VAL A 54 -0.50 -1.82 6.98
C VAL A 54 0.72 -1.44 6.15
N LEU A 55 1.76 -0.96 6.81
CA LEU A 55 3.01 -0.61 6.14
C LEU A 55 3.77 -1.91 5.88
N ASP A 56 3.79 -2.33 4.64
CA ASP A 56 4.30 -3.63 4.24
C ASP A 56 5.82 -3.64 4.10
N SER A 57 6.35 -2.61 3.47
CA SER A 57 7.78 -2.50 3.23
C SER A 57 8.10 -1.06 2.83
N PHE A 58 9.38 -0.79 2.62
CA PHE A 58 9.82 0.49 2.06
C PHE A 58 10.57 0.22 0.77
N ASP A 59 10.16 0.89 -0.30
CA ASP A 59 10.80 0.76 -1.61
C ASP A 59 11.81 1.89 -1.77
N ASP A 60 13.10 1.55 -1.67
CA ASP A 60 14.18 2.51 -1.77
C ASP A 60 14.24 3.20 -3.14
N GLN A 61 13.90 2.47 -4.18
CA GLN A 61 13.96 3.01 -5.53
C GLN A 61 12.86 4.03 -5.78
N LYS A 62 11.68 3.75 -5.25
CA LYS A 62 10.54 4.66 -5.38
C LYS A 62 10.49 5.69 -4.27
N ASP A 63 11.29 5.48 -3.21
CA ASP A 63 11.34 6.36 -2.04
C ASP A 63 9.95 6.49 -1.39
N LYS A 64 9.27 5.36 -1.24
CA LYS A 64 7.91 5.31 -0.71
C LYS A 64 7.71 4.09 0.17
N PHE A 65 6.82 4.24 1.16
CA PHE A 65 6.33 3.08 1.89
C PHE A 65 5.33 2.34 1.03
N ILE A 66 5.48 1.03 0.95
CA ILE A 66 4.50 0.19 0.26
C ILE A 66 3.47 -0.19 1.31
N ALA A 67 2.23 0.18 1.05
CA ALA A 67 1.11 -0.03 1.95
C ALA A 67 0.16 -1.06 1.37
N ARG A 68 -0.49 -1.81 2.22
CA ARG A 68 -1.52 -2.75 1.77
C ARG A 68 -2.78 -2.58 2.60
N PRO A 69 -3.94 -2.87 2.02
CA PRO A 69 -5.17 -2.91 2.81
C PRO A 69 -5.05 -3.95 3.91
N PRO A 70 -5.60 -3.69 5.12
CA PRO A 70 -5.44 -4.64 6.23
C PRO A 70 -6.01 -6.02 5.94
N SER A 71 -7.00 -6.11 5.07
CA SER A 71 -7.65 -7.37 4.71
C SER A 71 -6.83 -8.20 3.70
N GLN A 72 -5.77 -7.63 3.14
CA GLN A 72 -4.96 -8.32 2.15
C GLN A 72 -3.77 -9.00 2.81
N THR A 73 -3.37 -10.14 2.26
CA THR A 73 -2.16 -10.82 2.70
C THR A 73 -0.93 -10.13 2.12
N PRO A 74 0.27 -10.34 2.71
CA PRO A 74 1.51 -9.84 2.11
C PRO A 74 1.68 -10.29 0.67
N LEU A 75 2.45 -9.53 -0.09
CA LEU A 75 2.58 -9.72 -1.53
C LEU A 75 2.99 -11.13 -1.91
N THR A 76 3.92 -11.73 -1.18
CA THR A 76 4.38 -13.10 -1.47
C THR A 76 3.23 -14.10 -1.41
N GLU A 77 2.41 -14.03 -0.37
CA GLU A 77 1.26 -14.92 -0.24
C GLU A 77 0.22 -14.65 -1.31
N ARG A 78 0.01 -13.38 -1.63
CA ARG A 78 -0.95 -12.99 -2.64
C ARG A 78 -0.56 -13.53 -4.01
N LEU A 79 0.71 -13.44 -4.36
CA LEU A 79 1.21 -13.99 -5.63
C LEU A 79 1.08 -15.50 -5.67
N ARG A 80 1.33 -16.17 -4.54
CA ARG A 80 1.17 -17.61 -4.44
C ARG A 80 -0.27 -18.03 -4.69
N LYS A 81 -1.22 -17.30 -4.11
CA LYS A 81 -2.63 -17.59 -4.31
C LYS A 81 -3.06 -17.40 -5.76
N LYS A 82 -2.36 -16.54 -6.49
CA LYS A 82 -2.65 -16.31 -7.91
C LYS A 82 -1.89 -17.26 -8.83
N GLY A 83 -1.17 -18.23 -8.29
CA GLY A 83 -0.50 -19.23 -9.08
C GLY A 83 0.92 -18.88 -9.48
N PHE A 84 1.54 -17.95 -8.80
CA PHE A 84 2.91 -17.53 -9.10
C PHE A 84 3.95 -18.20 -8.20
N SER A 85 3.58 -19.25 -7.49
CA SER A 85 4.53 -20.00 -6.68
C SER A 85 5.33 -20.95 -7.55
N GLU A 86 6.54 -21.25 -7.11
CA GLU A 86 7.32 -22.29 -7.75
C GLU A 86 6.91 -23.67 -7.28
#